data_ea6f1737058a0cdef6d3567f15f5d44c
#
_entry.id   ea6f1737058a0cdef6d3567f15f5d44c
#
_cell.length_a   1.000
_cell.length_b   1.000
_cell.length_c   1.000
_cell.angle_alpha   90.00
_cell.angle_beta   90.00
_cell.angle_gamma   90.00
#
_symmetry.space_group_name_H-M   'P 1'
#
loop_
_entity.id
_entity.type
_entity.pdbx_description
1 polymer ?
#
loop_
_entity_poly.entity_id
_entity_poly.type
_entity_poly.pdbx_seq_one_letter_code
_entity_poly.pdbx_strand_id
1 'polypeptide(L)'
;MFKKFLIISFIFIANISLMYSKEETITLACLPPEGTMELKEMTSYVSSVEGAFFKAGLNVADRKRLERLIKDMESQESSDTDYETDITVKAGKAMKVDYLVSVVVDNWEEEKIDTFSMNRDRKKDVLKLKEEYILTYETTRINIKVIEVETSMLIAQGSAEDSVVKTRFRKLDTPDKLAKKVVDKVMKDIKKQIKKKRN
;
A
#
# COMPACT_ATOMS: atom_id res chain seq x y z
N MET A 1 28.57 -19.08 50.93
CA MET A 1 28.81 -19.17 49.47
C MET A 1 27.53 -19.43 48.64
N PHE A 2 26.55 -20.17 49.10
CA PHE A 2 25.33 -20.51 48.41
C PHE A 2 24.45 -19.30 47.96
N LYS A 3 24.35 -18.23 48.75
CA LYS A 3 23.52 -17.05 48.40
C LYS A 3 24.02 -16.28 47.19
N LYS A 4 25.34 -16.25 46.94
CA LYS A 4 25.91 -15.55 45.75
C LYS A 4 25.67 -16.32 44.45
N PHE A 5 25.64 -17.63 44.51
CA PHE A 5 25.34 -18.48 43.34
C PHE A 5 23.87 -18.34 42.89
N LEU A 6 22.95 -18.18 43.80
CA LEU A 6 21.52 -18.05 43.49
C LEU A 6 21.19 -16.73 42.80
N ILE A 7 21.87 -15.65 43.16
CA ILE A 7 21.69 -14.32 42.54
C ILE A 7 22.23 -14.30 41.07
N ILE A 8 23.38 -14.94 40.83
CA ILE A 8 23.96 -15.03 39.48
C ILE A 8 23.09 -15.87 38.55
N SER A 9 22.51 -16.98 39.06
CA SER A 9 21.59 -17.81 38.29
C SER A 9 20.30 -17.07 37.92
N PHE A 10 19.75 -16.22 38.82
CA PHE A 10 18.56 -15.44 38.53
C PHE A 10 18.80 -14.34 37.49
N ILE A 11 19.97 -13.70 37.51
CA ILE A 11 20.35 -12.68 36.51
C ILE A 11 20.54 -13.32 35.13
N PHE A 12 21.07 -14.54 35.06
CA PHE A 12 21.26 -15.27 33.80
C PHE A 12 19.92 -15.69 33.18
N ILE A 13 18.95 -16.15 33.96
CA ILE A 13 17.61 -16.52 33.51
C ILE A 13 16.83 -15.29 33.07
N ALA A 14 16.94 -14.15 33.77
CA ALA A 14 16.31 -12.89 33.36
C ALA A 14 16.86 -12.36 32.03
N ASN A 15 18.16 -12.50 31.75
CA ASN A 15 18.75 -12.10 30.49
C ASN A 15 18.36 -13.02 29.33
N ILE A 16 18.15 -14.31 29.55
CA ILE A 16 17.67 -15.24 28.54
C ILE A 16 16.21 -14.92 28.15
N SER A 17 15.37 -14.57 29.13
CA SER A 17 13.98 -14.16 28.85
C SER A 17 13.88 -12.87 28.06
N LEU A 18 14.82 -11.94 28.20
CA LEU A 18 14.90 -10.70 27.39
C LEU A 18 15.40 -10.95 25.95
N MET A 19 16.19 -12.00 25.73
CA MET A 19 16.65 -12.36 24.38
C MET A 19 15.60 -13.12 23.55
N TYR A 20 14.55 -13.66 24.17
CA TYR A 20 13.47 -14.41 23.50
C TYR A 20 12.19 -13.60 23.29
N SER A 21 12.24 -12.29 23.39
CA SER A 21 11.20 -11.45 22.77
C SER A 21 11.34 -11.55 21.26
N LYS A 22 10.83 -12.65 20.70
CA LYS A 22 10.65 -12.80 19.27
C LYS A 22 9.74 -11.64 18.86
N GLU A 23 10.30 -10.61 18.25
CA GLU A 23 9.47 -9.61 17.58
C GLU A 23 8.55 -10.38 16.65
N GLU A 24 7.26 -10.41 16.96
CA GLU A 24 6.26 -10.96 16.04
C GLU A 24 6.36 -10.16 14.76
N THR A 25 7.05 -10.74 13.79
CA THR A 25 7.22 -10.13 12.48
C THR A 25 5.91 -10.25 11.76
N ILE A 26 5.27 -9.11 11.55
CA ILE A 26 3.99 -9.01 10.85
C ILE A 26 4.20 -9.37 9.38
N THR A 27 3.37 -10.27 8.90
CA THR A 27 3.40 -10.74 7.52
C THR A 27 2.16 -10.28 6.78
N LEU A 28 2.34 -9.70 5.60
CA LEU A 28 1.25 -9.34 4.71
C LEU A 28 1.38 -10.01 3.34
N ALA A 29 0.28 -10.10 2.61
CA ALA A 29 0.25 -10.52 1.22
C ALA A 29 -0.57 -9.54 0.38
N CYS A 30 -0.06 -9.17 -0.79
CA CYS A 30 -0.81 -8.38 -1.75
C CYS A 30 -1.71 -9.27 -2.59
N LEU A 31 -2.95 -8.83 -2.77
CA LEU A 31 -3.91 -9.43 -3.69
C LEU A 31 -3.52 -9.17 -5.16
N PRO A 32 -4.10 -9.89 -6.12
CA PRO A 32 -4.01 -9.53 -7.52
C PRO A 32 -4.37 -8.06 -7.73
N PRO A 33 -3.69 -7.37 -8.66
CA PRO A 33 -3.97 -5.97 -8.94
C PRO A 33 -5.34 -5.79 -9.59
N GLU A 34 -6.02 -4.71 -9.22
CA GLU A 34 -7.26 -4.25 -9.83
C GLU A 34 -7.09 -2.83 -10.37
N GLY A 35 -7.95 -2.42 -11.31
CA GLY A 35 -7.96 -1.05 -11.82
C GLY A 35 -8.14 -0.94 -13.32
N THR A 36 -7.87 0.25 -13.86
CA THR A 36 -8.11 0.60 -15.27
C THR A 36 -6.89 0.48 -16.17
N MET A 37 -5.70 0.24 -15.58
CA MET A 37 -4.44 0.07 -16.33
C MET A 37 -4.29 -1.36 -16.89
N GLU A 38 -3.36 -1.52 -17.84
CA GLU A 38 -2.98 -2.85 -18.29
C GLU A 38 -2.38 -3.69 -17.14
N LEU A 39 -2.71 -4.98 -17.12
CA LEU A 39 -2.29 -5.91 -16.06
C LEU A 39 -0.77 -5.90 -15.81
N LYS A 40 0.04 -5.79 -16.89
CA LYS A 40 1.49 -5.74 -16.78
C LYS A 40 1.97 -4.50 -16.02
N GLU A 41 1.36 -3.36 -16.30
CA GLU A 41 1.69 -2.09 -15.64
C GLU A 41 1.22 -2.11 -14.18
N MET A 42 -0.03 -2.52 -13.92
CA MET A 42 -0.56 -2.69 -12.56
C MET A 42 0.33 -3.60 -11.72
N THR A 43 0.84 -4.69 -12.31
CA THR A 43 1.77 -5.61 -11.63
C THR A 43 3.05 -4.90 -11.17
N SER A 44 3.56 -3.95 -11.94
CA SER A 44 4.73 -3.14 -11.56
C SER A 44 4.42 -2.27 -10.33
N TYR A 45 3.24 -1.66 -10.27
CA TYR A 45 2.81 -0.87 -9.12
C TYR A 45 2.66 -1.73 -7.86
N VAL A 46 2.03 -2.91 -7.98
CA VAL A 46 1.90 -3.83 -6.83
C VAL A 46 3.26 -4.28 -6.34
N SER A 47 4.19 -4.63 -7.24
CA SER A 47 5.56 -5.01 -6.84
C SER A 47 6.29 -3.86 -6.13
N SER A 48 6.05 -2.62 -6.53
CA SER A 48 6.60 -1.44 -5.85
C SER A 48 5.97 -1.24 -4.46
N VAL A 49 4.67 -1.54 -4.31
CA VAL A 49 3.97 -1.51 -3.01
C VAL A 49 4.52 -2.60 -2.08
N GLU A 50 4.70 -3.83 -2.57
CA GLU A 50 5.34 -4.93 -1.85
C GLU A 50 6.74 -4.53 -1.35
N GLY A 51 7.55 -3.97 -2.25
CA GLY A 51 8.89 -3.46 -1.92
C GLY A 51 8.88 -2.32 -0.89
N ALA A 52 7.87 -1.44 -0.92
CA ALA A 52 7.71 -0.35 0.03
C ALA A 52 7.32 -0.88 1.43
N PHE A 53 6.43 -1.86 1.53
CA PHE A 53 6.08 -2.51 2.80
C PHE A 53 7.28 -3.27 3.38
N PHE A 54 8.02 -4.00 2.55
CA PHE A 54 9.24 -4.68 2.97
C PHE A 54 10.27 -3.70 3.54
N LYS A 55 10.52 -2.57 2.87
CA LYS A 55 11.40 -1.50 3.35
C LYS A 55 10.89 -0.85 4.64
N ALA A 56 9.57 -0.88 4.88
CA ALA A 56 8.96 -0.38 6.12
C ALA A 56 9.08 -1.37 7.30
N GLY A 57 9.69 -2.56 7.08
CA GLY A 57 9.97 -3.57 8.10
C GLY A 57 8.89 -4.63 8.26
N LEU A 58 8.00 -4.78 7.29
CA LEU A 58 7.01 -5.87 7.27
C LEU A 58 7.50 -7.02 6.39
N ASN A 59 7.14 -8.25 6.76
CA ASN A 59 7.33 -9.39 5.86
C ASN A 59 6.27 -9.38 4.77
N VAL A 60 6.69 -9.69 3.54
CA VAL A 60 5.79 -9.79 2.39
C VAL A 60 5.78 -11.22 1.89
N ALA A 61 4.61 -11.85 1.89
CA ALA A 61 4.42 -13.19 1.42
C ALA A 61 4.32 -13.23 -0.13
N ASP A 62 4.58 -14.39 -0.70
CA ASP A 62 4.55 -14.59 -2.16
C ASP A 62 3.12 -14.49 -2.72
N ARG A 63 2.88 -13.41 -3.50
CA ARG A 63 1.61 -13.13 -4.16
C ARG A 63 1.17 -14.26 -5.10
N LYS A 64 2.09 -14.84 -5.88
CA LYS A 64 1.75 -15.92 -6.81
C LYS A 64 1.25 -17.17 -6.11
N ARG A 65 1.71 -17.41 -4.88
CA ARG A 65 1.19 -18.49 -4.05
C ARG A 65 -0.21 -18.19 -3.56
N LEU A 66 -0.47 -16.95 -3.15
CA LEU A 66 -1.81 -16.51 -2.74
C LEU A 66 -2.80 -16.62 -3.91
N GLU A 67 -2.44 -16.13 -5.09
CA GLU A 67 -3.27 -16.23 -6.31
C GLU A 67 -3.65 -17.68 -6.65
N ARG A 68 -2.68 -18.61 -6.53
CA ARG A 68 -2.96 -20.03 -6.75
C ARG A 68 -3.93 -20.60 -5.73
N LEU A 69 -3.74 -20.29 -4.46
CA LEU A 69 -4.65 -20.74 -3.40
C LEU A 69 -6.07 -20.21 -3.59
N ILE A 70 -6.22 -18.95 -3.97
CA ILE A 70 -7.53 -18.35 -4.28
C ILE A 70 -8.19 -19.13 -5.42
N LYS A 71 -7.50 -19.34 -6.55
CA LYS A 71 -8.02 -20.11 -7.70
C LYS A 71 -8.40 -21.54 -7.35
N ASP A 72 -7.58 -22.20 -6.54
CA ASP A 72 -7.85 -23.57 -6.11
C ASP A 72 -9.11 -23.64 -5.23
N MET A 73 -9.32 -22.66 -4.34
CA MET A 73 -10.53 -22.54 -3.51
C MET A 73 -11.77 -22.18 -4.33
N GLU A 74 -11.67 -21.24 -5.26
CA GLU A 74 -12.74 -20.87 -6.18
C GLU A 74 -13.21 -22.06 -7.03
N SER A 75 -12.28 -22.92 -7.44
CA SER A 75 -12.61 -24.11 -8.22
C SER A 75 -13.31 -25.19 -7.41
N GLN A 76 -13.21 -25.19 -6.09
CA GLN A 76 -13.82 -26.18 -5.19
C GLN A 76 -15.17 -25.72 -4.63
N GLU A 77 -15.41 -24.42 -4.54
CA GLU A 77 -16.68 -23.85 -4.07
C GLU A 77 -17.54 -23.48 -5.28
N SER A 78 -18.73 -24.12 -5.41
CA SER A 78 -19.68 -23.82 -6.48
C SER A 78 -20.27 -22.42 -6.31
N SER A 79 -20.15 -21.60 -7.32
CA SER A 79 -20.71 -20.30 -7.68
C SER A 79 -21.92 -19.75 -6.89
N ASP A 80 -21.70 -19.22 -5.68
CA ASP A 80 -22.65 -18.32 -5.03
C ASP A 80 -21.93 -17.00 -4.71
N THR A 81 -22.46 -15.90 -5.20
CA THR A 81 -21.78 -14.61 -5.42
C THR A 81 -21.36 -13.80 -4.19
N ASP A 82 -21.64 -14.23 -2.98
CA ASP A 82 -21.28 -13.50 -1.75
C ASP A 82 -19.93 -13.92 -1.15
N TYR A 83 -19.19 -14.83 -1.80
CA TYR A 83 -18.05 -15.54 -1.23
C TYR A 83 -16.64 -15.01 -1.57
N GLU A 84 -16.49 -14.03 -2.47
CA GLU A 84 -15.18 -13.60 -2.95
C GLU A 84 -14.29 -13.07 -1.81
N THR A 85 -14.86 -12.29 -0.91
CA THR A 85 -14.13 -11.76 0.27
C THR A 85 -13.78 -12.90 1.25
N ASP A 86 -14.66 -13.90 1.38
CA ASP A 86 -14.46 -15.03 2.32
C ASP A 86 -13.35 -15.97 1.81
N ILE A 87 -13.32 -16.29 0.51
CA ILE A 87 -12.28 -17.10 -0.14
C ILE A 87 -10.91 -16.45 0.03
N THR A 88 -10.83 -15.14 -0.21
CA THR A 88 -9.60 -14.38 -0.08
C THR A 88 -9.04 -14.40 1.35
N VAL A 89 -9.92 -14.25 2.35
CA VAL A 89 -9.55 -14.34 3.77
C VAL A 89 -9.15 -15.77 4.14
N LYS A 90 -9.85 -16.80 3.66
CA LYS A 90 -9.49 -18.22 3.86
C LYS A 90 -8.09 -18.52 3.30
N ALA A 91 -7.78 -18.02 2.09
CA ALA A 91 -6.45 -18.16 1.48
C ALA A 91 -5.37 -17.46 2.31
N GLY A 92 -5.65 -16.27 2.83
CA GLY A 92 -4.77 -15.55 3.75
C GLY A 92 -4.47 -16.35 5.03
N LYS A 93 -5.51 -16.95 5.64
CA LYS A 93 -5.35 -17.84 6.81
C LYS A 93 -4.50 -19.07 6.49
N ALA A 94 -4.71 -19.69 5.33
CA ALA A 94 -3.93 -20.85 4.89
C ALA A 94 -2.45 -20.49 4.68
N MET A 95 -2.15 -19.28 4.27
CA MET A 95 -0.78 -18.75 4.15
C MET A 95 -0.19 -18.25 5.47
N LYS A 96 -0.99 -18.15 6.53
CA LYS A 96 -0.59 -17.60 7.84
C LYS A 96 -0.07 -16.17 7.72
N VAL A 97 -0.75 -15.35 6.91
CA VAL A 97 -0.49 -13.91 6.85
C VAL A 97 -1.42 -13.16 7.81
N ASP A 98 -0.93 -12.06 8.38
CA ASP A 98 -1.71 -11.24 9.32
C ASP A 98 -2.64 -10.28 8.57
N TYR A 99 -2.18 -9.79 7.41
CA TYR A 99 -2.90 -8.80 6.62
C TYR A 99 -2.91 -9.14 5.13
N LEU A 100 -4.04 -8.84 4.50
CA LEU A 100 -4.20 -8.82 3.05
C LEU A 100 -4.22 -7.37 2.57
N VAL A 101 -3.58 -7.10 1.44
CA VAL A 101 -3.46 -5.78 0.85
C VAL A 101 -4.09 -5.79 -0.54
N SER A 102 -5.23 -5.13 -0.69
CA SER A 102 -5.81 -4.84 -2.01
C SER A 102 -5.17 -3.57 -2.57
N VAL A 103 -4.76 -3.62 -3.83
CA VAL A 103 -4.12 -2.52 -4.55
C VAL A 103 -4.90 -2.26 -5.82
N VAL A 104 -5.52 -1.09 -5.91
CA VAL A 104 -6.23 -0.63 -7.10
C VAL A 104 -5.40 0.47 -7.77
N VAL A 105 -5.13 0.32 -9.07
CA VAL A 105 -4.34 1.27 -9.83
C VAL A 105 -5.15 1.79 -11.00
N ASP A 106 -5.49 3.07 -10.95
CA ASP A 106 -6.27 3.75 -11.98
C ASP A 106 -5.42 4.75 -12.74
N ASN A 107 -5.64 4.81 -14.05
CA ASN A 107 -5.09 5.83 -14.91
C ASN A 107 -6.20 6.44 -15.76
N TRP A 108 -6.20 7.77 -15.90
CA TRP A 108 -7.14 8.48 -16.73
C TRP A 108 -6.57 9.78 -17.27
N GLU A 109 -7.15 10.26 -18.37
CA GLU A 109 -6.86 11.57 -18.93
C GLU A 109 -8.03 12.52 -18.66
N GLU A 110 -7.70 13.77 -18.37
CA GLU A 110 -8.66 14.82 -18.07
C GLU A 110 -8.24 16.12 -18.78
N GLU A 111 -9.18 16.75 -19.46
CA GLU A 111 -8.95 18.06 -20.05
C GLU A 111 -9.36 19.16 -19.07
N LYS A 112 -8.46 20.11 -18.83
CA LYS A 112 -8.72 21.28 -17.99
C LYS A 112 -8.42 22.55 -18.77
N ILE A 113 -9.28 23.55 -18.60
CA ILE A 113 -9.04 24.90 -19.12
C ILE A 113 -8.15 25.62 -18.14
N ASP A 114 -6.96 25.99 -18.57
CA ASP A 114 -6.05 26.83 -17.79
C ASP A 114 -6.00 28.24 -18.39
N THR A 115 -5.92 29.26 -17.52
CA THR A 115 -5.88 30.67 -17.93
C THR A 115 -4.53 31.26 -17.64
N PHE A 116 -3.81 31.63 -18.69
CA PHE A 116 -2.56 32.35 -18.55
C PHE A 116 -2.83 33.86 -18.53
N SER A 117 -2.52 34.52 -17.41
CA SER A 117 -2.56 35.99 -17.33
C SER A 117 -1.15 36.55 -17.33
N MET A 118 -0.75 37.22 -18.43
CA MET A 118 0.49 37.96 -18.48
C MET A 118 0.26 39.38 -17.92
N ASN A 119 0.65 39.60 -16.68
CA ASN A 119 0.73 40.97 -16.10
C ASN A 119 2.08 41.58 -16.51
N ARG A 120 2.08 42.44 -17.50
CA ARG A 120 3.22 43.29 -17.81
C ARG A 120 2.96 44.66 -17.20
N ASP A 121 3.38 44.83 -15.95
CA ASP A 121 3.32 46.12 -15.26
C ASP A 121 4.53 46.97 -15.67
N ARG A 122 4.36 47.75 -16.74
CA ARG A 122 5.16 48.93 -17.00
C ARG A 122 4.20 50.10 -17.35
N LYS A 123 3.99 50.97 -16.37
CA LYS A 123 3.37 52.30 -16.50
C LYS A 123 2.57 52.52 -17.79
N LYS A 124 1.26 52.17 -17.73
CA LYS A 124 0.20 52.61 -18.67
C LYS A 124 0.04 51.94 -20.04
N ASP A 125 0.61 50.76 -20.26
CA ASP A 125 0.18 49.95 -21.43
C ASP A 125 -0.21 48.57 -20.91
N VAL A 126 -1.48 48.42 -20.50
CA VAL A 126 -2.05 47.19 -20.00
C VAL A 126 -2.65 46.43 -21.16
N LEU A 127 -1.87 45.62 -21.85
CA LEU A 127 -2.39 44.52 -22.66
C LEU A 127 -2.68 43.34 -21.72
N LYS A 128 -3.92 43.26 -21.22
CA LYS A 128 -4.44 42.05 -20.57
C LYS A 128 -4.80 41.05 -21.66
N LEU A 129 -3.83 40.28 -22.09
CA LEU A 129 -4.09 39.07 -22.86
C LEU A 129 -4.46 37.95 -21.84
N LYS A 130 -5.74 37.62 -21.82
CA LYS A 130 -6.24 36.43 -21.12
C LYS A 130 -6.40 35.37 -22.21
N GLU A 131 -5.42 34.49 -22.31
CA GLU A 131 -5.48 33.32 -23.17
C GLU A 131 -5.94 32.11 -22.41
N GLU A 132 -6.94 31.41 -22.90
CA GLU A 132 -7.43 30.16 -22.37
C GLU A 132 -6.82 29.01 -23.18
N TYR A 133 -6.17 28.07 -22.47
CA TYR A 133 -5.57 26.88 -23.07
C TYR A 133 -6.26 25.64 -22.53
N ILE A 134 -6.55 24.69 -23.41
CA ILE A 134 -6.99 23.36 -23.02
C ILE A 134 -5.73 22.52 -22.79
N LEU A 135 -5.55 22.05 -21.56
CA LEU A 135 -4.45 21.17 -21.19
C LEU A 135 -4.99 19.78 -20.87
N THR A 136 -4.43 18.77 -21.50
CA THR A 136 -4.72 17.38 -21.18
C THR A 136 -3.78 16.94 -20.03
N TYR A 137 -4.38 16.51 -18.94
CA TYR A 137 -3.68 15.94 -17.79
C TYR A 137 -3.79 14.42 -17.86
N GLU A 138 -2.67 13.75 -17.64
CA GLU A 138 -2.62 12.32 -17.38
C GLU A 138 -2.44 12.12 -15.87
N THR A 139 -3.32 11.34 -15.25
CA THR A 139 -3.32 11.13 -13.81
C THR A 139 -3.28 9.64 -13.51
N THR A 140 -2.35 9.25 -12.63
CA THR A 140 -2.29 7.89 -12.07
C THR A 140 -2.55 7.95 -10.58
N ARG A 141 -3.43 7.08 -10.09
CA ARG A 141 -3.80 6.93 -8.68
C ARG A 141 -3.58 5.50 -8.21
N ILE A 142 -3.00 5.34 -7.03
CA ILE A 142 -2.95 4.08 -6.30
C ILE A 142 -3.83 4.20 -5.08
N ASN A 143 -4.75 3.25 -4.92
CA ASN A 143 -5.53 3.07 -3.71
C ASN A 143 -5.11 1.76 -3.03
N ILE A 144 -4.88 1.80 -1.73
CA ILE A 144 -4.53 0.63 -0.92
C ILE A 144 -5.56 0.47 0.19
N LYS A 145 -6.03 -0.77 0.36
CA LYS A 145 -6.82 -1.21 1.51
C LYS A 145 -6.09 -2.36 2.20
N VAL A 146 -6.01 -2.31 3.53
CA VAL A 146 -5.37 -3.34 4.36
C VAL A 146 -6.44 -3.99 5.22
N ILE A 147 -6.62 -5.27 5.03
CA ILE A 147 -7.64 -6.10 5.69
C ILE A 147 -6.91 -7.03 6.65
N GLU A 148 -7.37 -7.08 7.89
CA GLU A 148 -6.87 -8.03 8.88
C GLU A 148 -7.49 -9.41 8.64
N VAL A 149 -6.66 -10.43 8.50
CA VAL A 149 -7.10 -11.79 8.15
C VAL A 149 -7.92 -12.46 9.26
N GLU A 150 -7.59 -12.17 10.51
CA GLU A 150 -8.26 -12.78 11.67
C GLU A 150 -9.70 -12.30 11.80
N THR A 151 -9.92 -11.00 11.70
CA THR A 151 -11.21 -10.34 11.91
C THR A 151 -11.97 -10.01 10.63
N SER A 152 -11.32 -10.15 9.47
CA SER A 152 -11.83 -9.70 8.15
C SER A 152 -12.16 -8.19 8.11
N MET A 153 -11.57 -7.39 9.01
CA MET A 153 -11.85 -5.96 9.11
C MET A 153 -10.84 -5.12 8.33
N LEU A 154 -11.33 -4.07 7.69
CA LEU A 154 -10.49 -3.03 7.11
C LEU A 154 -9.82 -2.25 8.25
N ILE A 155 -8.49 -2.28 8.32
CA ILE A 155 -7.71 -1.64 9.39
C ILE A 155 -7.00 -0.37 8.96
N ALA A 156 -6.71 -0.25 7.65
CA ALA A 156 -6.05 0.92 7.09
C ALA A 156 -6.41 1.07 5.62
N GLN A 157 -6.47 2.32 5.17
CA GLN A 157 -6.60 2.64 3.75
C GLN A 157 -5.84 3.91 3.42
N GLY A 158 -5.43 4.03 2.17
CA GLY A 158 -4.73 5.22 1.71
C GLY A 158 -4.72 5.32 0.20
N SER A 159 -4.54 6.54 -0.29
CA SER A 159 -4.36 6.81 -1.70
C SER A 159 -3.20 7.75 -1.94
N ALA A 160 -2.56 7.60 -3.08
CA ALA A 160 -1.61 8.55 -3.64
C ALA A 160 -1.89 8.72 -5.13
N GLU A 161 -1.76 9.95 -5.60
CA GLU A 161 -1.91 10.26 -7.02
C GLU A 161 -0.78 11.17 -7.48
N ASP A 162 -0.51 11.12 -8.77
CA ASP A 162 0.30 12.08 -9.49
C ASP A 162 -0.39 12.44 -10.79
N SER A 163 -0.37 13.72 -11.11
CA SER A 163 -0.99 14.27 -12.31
C SER A 163 0.01 15.14 -13.04
N VAL A 164 0.15 14.94 -14.33
CA VAL A 164 1.04 15.72 -15.19
C VAL A 164 0.31 16.20 -16.42
N VAL A 165 0.67 17.39 -16.89
CA VAL A 165 0.23 17.84 -18.20
C VAL A 165 0.93 16.97 -19.26
N LYS A 166 0.17 16.45 -20.21
CA LYS A 166 0.66 15.60 -21.32
C LYS A 166 1.54 16.42 -22.27
N THR A 167 2.66 16.91 -21.75
CA THR A 167 3.68 17.65 -22.49
C THR A 167 4.97 16.83 -22.52
N ARG A 168 5.87 17.18 -23.46
CA ARG A 168 7.15 16.44 -23.66
C ARG A 168 8.13 16.51 -22.48
N PHE A 169 7.88 17.32 -21.45
CA PHE A 169 8.89 17.68 -20.46
C PHE A 169 8.73 17.05 -19.07
N ARG A 170 7.54 16.63 -18.69
CA ARG A 170 7.33 16.00 -17.38
C ARG A 170 6.72 14.61 -17.54
N LYS A 171 7.28 13.65 -16.83
CA LYS A 171 6.74 12.28 -16.73
C LYS A 171 6.05 12.11 -15.39
N LEU A 172 5.05 11.25 -15.37
CA LEU A 172 4.42 10.78 -14.13
C LEU A 172 5.46 10.24 -13.14
N ASP A 173 5.16 10.31 -11.86
CA ASP A 173 5.95 9.68 -10.81
C ASP A 173 6.09 8.18 -11.12
N THR A 174 7.28 7.67 -10.84
CA THR A 174 7.54 6.24 -10.99
C THR A 174 6.65 5.43 -10.02
N PRO A 175 6.33 4.16 -10.34
CA PRO A 175 5.59 3.28 -9.44
C PRO A 175 6.14 3.29 -8.01
N ASP A 176 7.47 3.30 -7.85
CA ASP A 176 8.14 3.32 -6.53
C ASP A 176 7.83 4.58 -5.72
N LYS A 177 7.77 5.75 -6.37
CA LYS A 177 7.46 7.00 -5.66
C LYS A 177 6.02 7.03 -5.19
N LEU A 178 5.07 6.63 -6.06
CA LEU A 178 3.66 6.57 -5.68
C LEU A 178 3.41 5.51 -4.62
N ALA A 179 4.00 4.31 -4.77
CA ALA A 179 3.93 3.24 -3.78
C ALA A 179 4.45 3.71 -2.42
N LYS A 180 5.61 4.35 -2.37
CA LYS A 180 6.16 4.92 -1.13
C LYS A 180 5.21 5.92 -0.49
N LYS A 181 4.66 6.86 -1.27
CA LYS A 181 3.73 7.88 -0.76
C LYS A 181 2.50 7.25 -0.09
N VAL A 182 1.91 6.23 -0.71
CA VAL A 182 0.70 5.59 -0.18
C VAL A 182 1.02 4.68 1.00
N VAL A 183 2.10 3.90 0.94
CA VAL A 183 2.54 3.00 2.03
C VAL A 183 2.91 3.80 3.28
N ASP A 184 3.61 4.93 3.15
CA ASP A 184 3.95 5.80 4.30
C ASP A 184 2.68 6.31 5.03
N LYS A 185 1.57 6.54 4.31
CA LYS A 185 0.27 6.90 4.92
C LYS A 185 -0.34 5.71 5.67
N VAL A 186 -0.46 4.58 4.99
CA VAL A 186 -1.08 3.35 5.51
C VAL A 186 -0.32 2.81 6.71
N MET A 187 1.02 2.85 6.70
CA MET A 187 1.87 2.39 7.80
C MET A 187 1.63 3.12 9.13
N LYS A 188 1.20 4.38 9.09
CA LYS A 188 0.84 5.11 10.32
C LYS A 188 -0.36 4.46 11.02
N ASP A 189 -1.36 4.06 10.24
CA ASP A 189 -2.57 3.43 10.78
C ASP A 189 -2.28 1.98 11.22
N ILE A 190 -1.54 1.21 10.42
CA ILE A 190 -1.09 -0.14 10.80
C ILE A 190 -0.34 -0.11 12.13
N LYS A 191 0.67 0.75 12.27
CA LYS A 191 1.44 0.89 13.52
C LYS A 191 0.57 1.27 14.72
N LYS A 192 -0.44 2.12 14.51
CA LYS A 192 -1.40 2.50 15.55
C LYS A 192 -2.25 1.31 15.99
N GLN A 193 -2.72 0.49 15.06
CA GLN A 193 -3.50 -0.72 15.36
C GLN A 193 -2.66 -1.77 16.10
N ILE A 194 -1.43 -2.02 15.63
CA ILE A 194 -0.50 -2.94 16.31
C ILE A 194 -0.26 -2.51 17.75
N LYS A 195 -0.01 -1.20 17.98
CA LYS A 195 0.21 -0.68 19.33
C LYS A 195 -1.03 -0.86 20.22
N LYS A 196 -2.24 -0.71 19.63
CA LYS A 196 -3.50 -0.89 20.36
C LYS A 196 -3.76 -2.36 20.77
N LYS A 197 -3.28 -3.33 19.97
CA LYS A 197 -3.42 -4.76 20.29
C LYS A 197 -2.43 -5.23 21.36
N ARG A 198 -1.31 -4.52 21.53
CA ARG A 198 -0.27 -4.86 22.54
C ARG A 198 -0.53 -4.29 23.94
N ASN A 199 -1.49 -3.37 24.06
CA ASN A 199 -1.93 -2.77 25.33
C ASN A 199 -3.23 -3.41 25.81
#